data_3434a4389b07d5a9244c2561b6af5428
#
_entry.id   3434a4389b07d5a9244c2561b6af5428
#
_cell.length_a   1.000
_cell.length_b   1.000
_cell.length_c   1.000
_cell.angle_alpha   90.00
_cell.angle_beta   90.00
_cell.angle_gamma   90.00
#
_symmetry.space_group_name_H-M   'P 1'
#
loop_
_entity.id
_entity.type
_entity.pdbx_description
1 polymer ?
#
loop_
_entity_poly.entity_id
_entity_poly.type
_entity_poly.pdbx_seq_one_letter_code
_entity_poly.pdbx_strand_id
1 'polypeptide(L)'
;MWSIFFVTEAIAAIEAATPHIDTYYAPPTSEYLERDGRISIYEMEVGSLRGMVPLIRVWGRVAVVDKAKTQRENIDKMIKRAEAELGGADATVIVTHADNPSGAQQLAATVKKRLRCHNLIVTELGPSAGAYCGKGTVGLGYCPSLVKLN
;
A
#
# COMPACT_ATOMS: atom_id res chain seq x y z
N MET A 1 -8.54 32.10 -3.70
CA MET A 1 -9.80 32.03 -2.92
C MET A 1 -9.70 30.78 -2.06
N TRP A 2 -9.56 30.92 -0.74
CA TRP A 2 -9.49 29.81 0.20
C TRP A 2 -10.92 29.32 0.41
N SER A 3 -11.25 28.13 -0.08
CA SER A 3 -12.53 27.49 0.24
C SER A 3 -12.48 27.08 1.70
N ILE A 4 -13.28 27.72 2.53
CA ILE A 4 -13.52 27.28 3.90
C ILE A 4 -14.37 26.01 3.79
N PHE A 5 -13.72 24.86 3.83
CA PHE A 5 -14.45 23.61 4.01
C PHE A 5 -14.98 23.57 5.43
N PHE A 6 -16.28 23.48 5.57
CA PHE A 6 -16.88 23.21 6.86
C PHE A 6 -16.44 21.81 7.34
N VAL A 7 -16.22 21.66 8.64
CA VAL A 7 -15.78 20.39 9.25
C VAL A 7 -16.68 19.22 8.85
N THR A 8 -17.98 19.44 8.72
CA THR A 8 -18.98 18.48 8.28
C THR A 8 -18.74 17.98 6.85
N GLU A 9 -18.35 18.85 5.94
CA GLU A 9 -18.02 18.48 4.55
C GLU A 9 -16.72 17.67 4.48
N ALA A 10 -15.73 18.02 5.30
CA ALA A 10 -14.48 17.27 5.40
C ALA A 10 -14.72 15.85 5.95
N ILE A 11 -15.55 15.72 6.99
CA ILE A 11 -15.92 14.42 7.56
C ILE A 11 -16.64 13.58 6.51
N ALA A 12 -17.65 14.13 5.84
CA ALA A 12 -18.39 13.41 4.80
C ALA A 12 -17.48 12.95 3.64
N ALA A 13 -16.53 13.79 3.24
CA ALA A 13 -15.55 13.43 2.21
C ALA A 13 -14.63 12.28 2.65
N ILE A 14 -14.15 12.30 3.90
CA ILE A 14 -13.29 11.23 4.46
C ILE A 14 -14.10 9.93 4.57
N GLU A 15 -15.31 9.97 5.07
CA GLU A 15 -16.19 8.80 5.19
C GLU A 15 -16.49 8.18 3.82
N ALA A 16 -16.75 9.00 2.80
CA ALA A 16 -16.96 8.55 1.43
C ALA A 16 -15.68 7.95 0.81
N ALA A 17 -14.50 8.47 1.15
CA ALA A 17 -13.22 7.97 0.65
C ALA A 17 -12.77 6.67 1.29
N THR A 18 -13.03 6.51 2.58
CA THR A 18 -12.49 5.42 3.42
C THR A 18 -12.69 4.02 2.81
N PRO A 19 -13.85 3.65 2.25
CA PRO A 19 -14.05 2.34 1.62
C PRO A 19 -13.20 2.08 0.38
N HIS A 20 -12.66 3.14 -0.22
CA HIS A 20 -11.88 3.09 -1.46
C HIS A 20 -10.37 3.27 -1.24
N ILE A 21 -9.95 3.45 0.02
CA ILE A 21 -8.54 3.53 0.38
C ILE A 21 -8.00 2.12 0.56
N ASP A 22 -6.93 1.82 -0.14
CA ASP A 22 -6.23 0.55 0.01
C ASP A 22 -4.72 0.76 0.14
N THR A 23 -4.09 -0.13 0.87
CA THR A 23 -2.65 -0.05 1.09
C THR A 23 -2.04 -1.44 1.09
N TYR A 24 -0.97 -1.59 0.33
CA TYR A 24 -0.17 -2.81 0.22
C TYR A 24 1.27 -2.56 0.64
N TYR A 25 1.88 -3.58 1.24
CA TYR A 25 3.30 -3.60 1.56
C TYR A 25 3.93 -4.87 1.01
N ALA A 26 5.08 -4.71 0.38
CA ALA A 26 5.92 -5.79 -0.12
C ALA A 26 7.25 -5.81 0.67
N PRO A 27 7.34 -6.52 1.80
CA PRO A 27 8.60 -6.73 2.50
C PRO A 27 9.52 -7.63 1.69
N PRO A 28 10.85 -7.52 1.89
CA PRO A 28 11.82 -8.39 1.22
C PRO A 28 11.93 -9.78 1.86
N THR A 29 11.38 -9.96 3.06
CA THR A 29 11.47 -11.20 3.85
C THR A 29 10.23 -11.38 4.73
N SER A 30 9.94 -12.62 5.15
CA SER A 30 8.92 -12.93 6.16
C SER A 30 9.42 -12.78 7.61
N GLU A 31 10.73 -12.59 7.81
CA GLU A 31 11.38 -12.64 9.13
C GLU A 31 10.72 -11.75 10.18
N TYR A 32 10.31 -10.55 9.81
CA TYR A 32 9.67 -9.60 10.74
C TYR A 32 8.27 -10.07 11.18
N LEU A 33 7.52 -10.70 10.27
CA LEU A 33 6.23 -11.32 10.60
C LEU A 33 6.40 -12.56 11.52
N GLU A 34 7.49 -13.31 11.34
CA GLU A 34 7.84 -14.43 12.20
C GLU A 34 8.14 -13.95 13.62
N ARG A 35 8.89 -12.85 13.76
CA ARG A 35 9.20 -12.22 15.05
C ARG A 35 7.96 -11.67 15.77
N ASP A 36 6.95 -11.21 15.03
CA ASP A 36 5.67 -10.76 15.58
C ASP A 36 4.84 -11.93 16.17
N GLY A 37 5.23 -13.18 15.92
CA GLY A 37 4.56 -14.37 16.44
C GLY A 37 3.23 -14.71 15.77
N ARG A 38 2.85 -14.02 14.72
CA ARG A 38 1.58 -14.21 13.99
C ARG A 38 1.73 -14.97 12.68
N ILE A 39 2.91 -15.52 12.41
CA ILE A 39 3.19 -16.18 11.13
C ILE A 39 2.20 -17.31 10.83
N SER A 40 1.78 -18.07 11.85
CA SER A 40 0.81 -19.16 11.70
C SER A 40 -0.56 -18.67 11.23
N ILE A 41 -1.00 -17.48 11.67
CA ILE A 41 -2.26 -16.86 11.23
C ILE A 41 -2.16 -16.50 9.75
N TYR A 42 -1.04 -15.91 9.34
CA TYR A 42 -0.82 -15.53 7.94
C TYR A 42 -0.66 -16.76 7.02
N GLU A 43 -0.02 -17.83 7.50
CA GLU A 43 0.08 -19.08 6.77
C GLU A 43 -1.28 -19.78 6.59
N MET A 44 -2.23 -19.59 7.50
CA MET A 44 -3.61 -20.05 7.33
C MET A 44 -4.32 -19.31 6.18
N GLU A 45 -3.98 -18.03 5.95
CA GLU A 45 -4.60 -17.23 4.88
C GLU A 45 -4.03 -17.59 3.48
N VAL A 46 -2.73 -17.81 3.37
CA VAL A 46 -2.05 -17.97 2.06
C VAL A 46 -1.24 -19.26 1.93
N GLY A 47 -1.27 -20.14 2.94
CA GLY A 47 -0.43 -21.33 3.04
C GLY A 47 1.03 -20.98 3.40
N SER A 48 1.87 -21.99 3.55
CA SER A 48 3.24 -21.82 4.07
C SER A 48 4.01 -20.68 3.40
N LEU A 49 4.63 -19.84 4.22
CA LEU A 49 5.52 -18.75 3.81
C LEU A 49 6.99 -19.17 3.72
N ARG A 50 7.30 -20.45 3.97
CA ARG A 50 8.68 -20.96 3.95
C ARG A 50 9.34 -20.72 2.59
N GLY A 51 10.41 -19.90 2.56
CA GLY A 51 11.11 -19.53 1.33
C GLY A 51 10.33 -18.61 0.40
N MET A 52 9.28 -17.98 0.92
CA MET A 52 8.45 -17.02 0.20
C MET A 52 8.45 -15.69 0.92
N VAL A 53 8.19 -14.62 0.21
CA VAL A 53 7.98 -13.27 0.77
C VAL A 53 6.51 -12.89 0.68
N PRO A 54 5.94 -12.30 1.75
CA PRO A 54 4.51 -11.98 1.80
C PRO A 54 4.17 -10.73 1.00
N LEU A 55 2.92 -10.64 0.58
CA LEU A 55 2.26 -9.39 0.19
C LEU A 55 1.21 -9.06 1.24
N ILE A 56 1.41 -7.96 1.94
CA ILE A 56 0.56 -7.51 3.03
C ILE A 56 -0.43 -6.49 2.49
N ARG A 57 -1.70 -6.59 2.88
CA ARG A 57 -2.75 -5.60 2.64
C ARG A 57 -3.24 -5.04 3.97
N VAL A 58 -3.52 -3.72 3.98
CA VAL A 58 -4.09 -3.01 5.13
C VAL A 58 -5.33 -2.23 4.68
N TRP A 59 -6.51 -2.65 5.17
CA TRP A 59 -7.82 -2.02 4.90
C TRP A 59 -8.77 -2.17 6.10
N GLY A 60 -8.44 -1.54 7.23
CA GLY A 60 -9.13 -1.76 8.51
C GLY A 60 -8.62 -2.97 9.29
N ARG A 61 -7.94 -3.91 8.64
CA ARG A 61 -7.15 -4.99 9.25
C ARG A 61 -5.83 -5.18 8.50
N VAL A 62 -4.89 -5.86 9.13
CA VAL A 62 -3.64 -6.31 8.49
C VAL A 62 -3.81 -7.77 8.10
N ALA A 63 -3.54 -8.11 6.85
CA ALA A 63 -3.56 -9.49 6.36
C ALA A 63 -2.47 -9.74 5.32
N VAL A 64 -1.97 -10.96 5.26
CA VAL A 64 -1.17 -11.44 4.14
C VAL A 64 -2.12 -11.96 3.07
N VAL A 65 -2.19 -11.27 1.95
CA VAL A 65 -3.16 -11.55 0.88
C VAL A 65 -2.57 -12.31 -0.31
N ASP A 66 -1.24 -12.44 -0.32
CA ASP A 66 -0.51 -13.16 -1.38
C ASP A 66 0.93 -13.41 -0.93
N LYS A 67 1.67 -14.19 -1.70
CA LYS A 67 3.10 -14.45 -1.51
C LYS A 67 3.79 -14.66 -2.85
N ALA A 68 5.10 -14.46 -2.89
CA ALA A 68 5.92 -14.69 -4.06
C ALA A 68 7.32 -15.19 -3.65
N LYS A 69 8.12 -15.62 -4.62
CA LYS A 69 9.53 -15.96 -4.37
C LYS A 69 10.39 -14.73 -4.14
N THR A 70 10.00 -13.60 -4.70
CA THR A 70 10.76 -12.35 -4.64
C THR A 70 9.88 -11.16 -4.31
N GLN A 71 10.46 -10.15 -3.68
CA GLN A 71 9.80 -8.86 -3.46
C GLN A 71 9.32 -8.24 -4.78
N ARG A 72 10.11 -8.36 -5.85
CA ARG A 72 9.78 -7.81 -7.17
C ARG A 72 8.46 -8.36 -7.72
N GLU A 73 8.24 -9.67 -7.59
CA GLU A 73 6.97 -10.30 -8.00
C GLU A 73 5.80 -9.75 -7.19
N ASN A 74 5.98 -9.53 -5.88
CA ASN A 74 4.96 -8.92 -5.04
C ASN A 74 4.69 -7.45 -5.41
N ILE A 75 5.71 -6.69 -5.78
CA ILE A 75 5.56 -5.33 -6.31
C ILE A 75 4.71 -5.33 -7.58
N ASP A 76 4.96 -6.24 -8.51
CA ASP A 76 4.15 -6.37 -9.72
C ASP A 76 2.70 -6.76 -9.42
N LYS A 77 2.47 -7.68 -8.47
CA LYS A 77 1.12 -8.06 -8.00
C LYS A 77 0.39 -6.87 -7.36
N MET A 78 1.08 -6.11 -6.52
CA MET A 78 0.56 -4.93 -5.86
C MET A 78 0.08 -3.88 -6.87
N ILE A 79 0.89 -3.59 -7.90
CA ILE A 79 0.54 -2.64 -8.95
C ILE A 79 -0.65 -3.14 -9.77
N LYS A 80 -0.67 -4.44 -10.15
CA LYS A 80 -1.79 -5.03 -10.88
C LYS A 80 -3.11 -4.96 -10.11
N ARG A 81 -3.07 -5.15 -8.79
CA ARG A 81 -4.25 -4.99 -7.93
C ARG A 81 -4.74 -3.54 -7.94
N ALA A 82 -3.82 -2.58 -7.77
CA ALA A 82 -4.17 -1.16 -7.84
C ALA A 82 -4.76 -0.77 -9.21
N GLU A 83 -4.22 -1.28 -10.32
CA GLU A 83 -4.79 -1.07 -11.67
C GLU A 83 -6.22 -1.60 -11.78
N ALA A 84 -6.44 -2.82 -11.31
CA ALA A 84 -7.75 -3.46 -11.38
C ALA A 84 -8.80 -2.73 -10.51
N GLU A 85 -8.42 -2.32 -9.31
CA GLU A 85 -9.32 -1.65 -8.36
C GLU A 85 -9.62 -0.19 -8.76
N LEU A 86 -8.63 0.53 -9.30
CA LEU A 86 -8.82 1.89 -9.79
C LEU A 86 -9.56 1.94 -11.13
N GLY A 87 -9.52 0.89 -11.94
CA GLY A 87 -10.26 0.82 -13.21
C GLY A 87 -9.94 1.97 -14.18
N GLY A 88 -8.75 2.56 -14.09
CA GLY A 88 -8.34 3.73 -14.87
C GLY A 88 -8.82 5.08 -14.34
N ALA A 89 -9.41 5.13 -13.14
CA ALA A 89 -9.74 6.39 -12.47
C ALA A 89 -8.47 7.15 -12.06
N ASP A 90 -8.57 8.47 -12.00
CA ASP A 90 -7.52 9.31 -11.41
C ASP A 90 -7.41 9.01 -9.91
N ALA A 91 -6.21 8.92 -9.39
CA ALA A 91 -5.96 8.57 -7.99
C ALA A 91 -4.91 9.47 -7.33
N THR A 92 -5.05 9.66 -6.03
CA THR A 92 -3.95 10.05 -5.16
C THR A 92 -3.23 8.78 -4.75
N VAL A 93 -1.92 8.73 -4.95
CA VAL A 93 -1.09 7.56 -4.69
C VAL A 93 0.03 7.94 -3.73
N ILE A 94 0.28 7.09 -2.75
CA ILE A 94 1.37 7.22 -1.81
C ILE A 94 2.30 6.01 -1.98
N VAL A 95 3.56 6.27 -2.25
CA VAL A 95 4.63 5.28 -2.23
C VAL A 95 5.41 5.46 -0.94
N THR A 96 5.58 4.37 -0.20
CA THR A 96 6.30 4.38 1.07
C THR A 96 7.47 3.42 1.06
N HIS A 97 8.44 3.62 1.96
CA HIS A 97 9.56 2.69 2.13
C HIS A 97 10.07 2.66 3.57
N ALA A 98 10.67 1.54 3.96
CA ALA A 98 11.44 1.39 5.18
C ALA A 98 12.92 1.26 4.81
N ASP A 99 13.68 2.35 4.92
CA ASP A 99 15.11 2.43 4.57
C ASP A 99 15.44 1.86 3.18
N ASN A 100 14.61 2.20 2.17
CA ASN A 100 14.77 1.77 0.78
C ASN A 100 14.34 2.88 -0.20
N PRO A 101 14.98 4.04 -0.19
CA PRO A 101 14.59 5.16 -1.04
C PRO A 101 14.71 4.85 -2.54
N SER A 102 15.71 4.05 -2.94
CA SER A 102 15.87 3.64 -4.33
C SER A 102 14.74 2.75 -4.83
N GLY A 103 14.29 1.79 -4.01
CA GLY A 103 13.13 0.95 -4.30
C GLY A 103 11.84 1.76 -4.41
N ALA A 104 11.65 2.75 -3.52
CA ALA A 104 10.51 3.65 -3.58
C ALA A 104 10.50 4.51 -4.86
N GLN A 105 11.65 5.01 -5.29
CA GLN A 105 11.77 5.78 -6.53
C GLN A 105 11.44 4.92 -7.77
N GLN A 106 11.93 3.67 -7.81
CA GLN A 106 11.63 2.73 -8.88
C GLN A 106 10.13 2.39 -8.92
N LEU A 107 9.51 2.15 -7.76
CA LEU A 107 8.08 1.92 -7.63
C LEU A 107 7.31 3.16 -8.09
N ALA A 108 7.65 4.35 -7.64
CA ALA A 108 7.02 5.60 -8.02
C ALA A 108 7.10 5.86 -9.55
N ALA A 109 8.24 5.58 -10.16
CA ALA A 109 8.41 5.68 -11.61
C ALA A 109 7.51 4.69 -12.38
N THR A 110 7.34 3.47 -11.85
CA THR A 110 6.47 2.46 -12.44
C THR A 110 4.99 2.83 -12.27
N VAL A 111 4.61 3.29 -11.10
CA VAL A 111 3.27 3.77 -10.78
C VAL A 111 2.85 4.91 -11.71
N LYS A 112 3.71 5.90 -11.92
CA LYS A 112 3.46 7.02 -12.87
C LYS A 112 3.19 6.56 -14.30
N LYS A 113 3.75 5.42 -14.71
CA LYS A 113 3.56 4.88 -16.06
C LYS A 113 2.28 4.05 -16.20
N ARG A 114 1.83 3.45 -15.12
CA ARG A 114 0.77 2.44 -15.13
C ARG A 114 -0.56 2.93 -14.54
N LEU A 115 -0.51 3.86 -13.59
CA LEU A 115 -1.69 4.42 -12.93
C LEU A 115 -1.89 5.88 -13.34
N ARG A 116 -3.13 6.31 -13.38
CA ARG A 116 -3.47 7.73 -13.55
C ARG A 116 -3.35 8.44 -12.22
N CYS A 117 -2.15 8.98 -11.94
CA CYS A 117 -1.87 9.67 -10.69
C CYS A 117 -2.20 11.15 -10.80
N HIS A 118 -3.27 11.59 -10.11
CA HIS A 118 -3.54 13.01 -9.90
C HIS A 118 -2.49 13.61 -8.95
N ASN A 119 -2.15 12.88 -7.90
CA ASN A 119 -1.11 13.24 -6.95
C ASN A 119 -0.28 12.00 -6.59
N LEU A 120 1.04 12.16 -6.48
CA LEU A 120 1.95 11.10 -6.06
C LEU A 120 2.89 11.61 -4.97
N ILE A 121 2.81 10.98 -3.80
CA ILE A 121 3.63 11.28 -2.64
C ILE A 121 4.61 10.12 -2.43
N VAL A 122 5.88 10.43 -2.16
CA VAL A 122 6.89 9.44 -1.76
C VAL A 122 7.38 9.81 -0.36
N THR A 123 7.31 8.85 0.58
CA THR A 123 7.67 9.11 1.98
C THR A 123 8.21 7.86 2.68
N GLU A 124 8.82 8.04 3.83
CA GLU A 124 9.23 6.93 4.70
C GLU A 124 8.04 6.37 5.50
N LEU A 125 8.09 5.06 5.77
CA LEU A 125 7.19 4.43 6.73
C LEU A 125 7.48 4.93 8.14
N GLY A 126 6.44 5.22 8.89
CA GLY A 126 6.57 5.49 10.31
C GLY A 126 7.18 4.30 11.06
N PRO A 127 7.80 4.54 12.23
CA PRO A 127 8.57 3.52 12.96
C PRO A 127 7.74 2.27 13.32
N SER A 128 6.46 2.43 13.62
CA SER A 128 5.56 1.31 13.92
C SER A 128 5.39 0.37 12.73
N ALA A 129 5.03 0.92 11.56
CA ALA A 129 4.88 0.11 10.35
C ALA A 129 6.23 -0.44 9.86
N GLY A 130 7.30 0.34 10.01
CA GLY A 130 8.66 -0.07 9.66
C GLY A 130 9.16 -1.24 10.50
N ALA A 131 8.88 -1.26 11.81
CA ALA A 131 9.22 -2.38 12.69
C ALA A 131 8.45 -3.65 12.33
N TYR A 132 7.21 -3.52 11.88
CA TYR A 132 6.35 -4.63 11.48
C TYR A 132 6.71 -5.21 10.11
N CYS A 133 6.94 -4.35 9.13
CA CYS A 133 7.24 -4.76 7.75
C CYS A 133 8.73 -5.01 7.51
N GLY A 134 9.60 -4.35 8.27
CA GLY A 134 11.04 -4.47 8.21
C GLY A 134 11.73 -3.61 7.16
N LYS A 135 13.04 -3.47 7.34
CA LYS A 135 13.94 -2.76 6.43
C LYS A 135 13.86 -3.33 5.01
N GLY A 136 13.90 -2.45 4.02
CA GLY A 136 13.84 -2.80 2.61
C GLY A 136 12.42 -2.88 2.05
N THR A 137 11.39 -2.80 2.89
CA THR A 137 9.98 -2.80 2.46
C THR A 137 9.68 -1.59 1.58
N VAL A 138 8.86 -1.82 0.57
CA VAL A 138 8.17 -0.76 -0.19
C VAL A 138 6.67 -0.97 -0.08
N GLY A 139 5.92 0.14 -0.09
CA GLY A 139 4.47 0.12 0.02
C GLY A 139 3.80 1.02 -1.01
N LEU A 140 2.57 0.71 -1.32
CA LEU A 140 1.70 1.43 -2.23
C LEU A 140 0.34 1.63 -1.57
N GLY A 141 0.00 2.88 -1.27
CA GLY A 141 -1.34 3.27 -0.88
C GLY A 141 -2.00 4.08 -1.99
N TYR A 142 -3.30 3.94 -2.16
CA TYR A 142 -4.05 4.71 -3.16
C TYR A 142 -5.49 4.96 -2.72
N CYS A 143 -6.02 6.05 -3.24
CA CYS A 143 -7.42 6.41 -3.15
C CYS A 143 -7.84 7.01 -4.49
N PRO A 144 -8.98 6.61 -5.07
CA PRO A 144 -9.53 7.31 -6.22
C PRO A 144 -9.63 8.81 -5.93
N SER A 145 -9.33 9.64 -6.91
CA SER A 145 -9.41 11.09 -6.72
C SER A 145 -10.85 11.49 -6.41
N LEU A 146 -11.07 12.04 -5.23
CA LEU A 146 -12.38 12.53 -4.77
C LEU A 146 -12.77 13.87 -5.44
N VAL A 147 -12.04 14.29 -6.47
CA VAL A 147 -12.29 15.54 -7.17
C VAL A 147 -13.54 15.43 -8.03
N LYS A 148 -14.68 15.39 -7.37
CA LYS A 148 -15.97 15.93 -7.81
C LYS A 148 -16.77 16.33 -6.58
N LEU A 149 -16.18 17.09 -5.69
CA LEU A 149 -16.93 17.92 -4.77
C LEU A 149 -17.19 19.24 -5.51
N ASN A 150 -18.23 19.24 -6.34
CA ASN A 150 -18.82 20.46 -6.86
C ASN A 150 -19.73 21.05 -5.79
#